data_9b81fba3c83c33b5dfcc989517507e51
#
_entry.id   9b81fba3c83c33b5dfcc989517507e51
#
_cell.length_a   1.000
_cell.length_b   1.000
_cell.length_c   1.000
_cell.angle_alpha   90.00
_cell.angle_beta   90.00
_cell.angle_gamma   90.00
#
_symmetry.space_group_name_H-M   'P 1'
#
loop_
_entity.id
_entity.type
_entity.pdbx_description
1 polymer ?
#
loop_
_entity_poly.entity_id
_entity_poly.type
_entity_poly.pdbx_seq_one_letter_code
_entity_poly.pdbx_strand_id
1 'polypeptide(L)'
;MLSSLGIAVSIAALTAILGLSASNQADVLADLDAQGANLVVVTPVAGVDGEAAELPSSAPAMISRMPAVESVAVLRSVPREVHAYRNDLVPAGESNGLTVAAVDPGYFDAVGAEFGQGESFSEGGRALPEVVLGYEAARLLGVDQANQRIWVGSEWYAVSGILDPRPRVAGLDTSVLLGDVWAEQRLWSDHDASHIISMTMRVGAESLDTVRRMLAPTVDPSNPRTVSVSNPSALVSTRAIVDDSMSVLVAGLAAVALLVGAIGIANTMVVAVLERRGEIGLRRALGARANHIARQFLLECIVLSGVGGLAGWAAGAVVVGVATTVSGQAFVLPLYSAGLFPAVAVIVGVLAGLQPATRAARVPPTTALKAG
;
A
#
# COMPACT_ATOMS: atom_id res chain seq x y z
N MET A 1 35.88 -18.43 13.52
CA MET A 1 35.07 -17.31 14.00
C MET A 1 35.05 -16.10 13.06
N LEU A 2 36.17 -15.61 12.52
CA LEU A 2 36.20 -14.49 11.56
C LEU A 2 35.39 -14.76 10.26
N SER A 3 35.30 -15.99 9.79
CA SER A 3 34.62 -16.36 8.53
C SER A 3 33.09 -16.28 8.62
N SER A 4 32.53 -16.69 9.78
CA SER A 4 31.07 -16.56 10.02
C SER A 4 30.65 -15.10 10.15
N LEU A 5 31.56 -14.22 10.56
CA LEU A 5 31.33 -12.79 10.67
C LEU A 5 31.08 -12.16 9.30
N GLY A 6 31.84 -12.55 8.27
CA GLY A 6 31.66 -12.03 6.90
C GLY A 6 30.27 -12.36 6.34
N ILE A 7 29.79 -13.62 6.54
CA ILE A 7 28.44 -14.00 6.13
C ILE A 7 27.39 -13.28 6.99
N ALA A 8 27.60 -13.24 8.30
CA ALA A 8 26.67 -12.59 9.20
C ALA A 8 26.46 -11.11 8.82
N VAL A 9 27.55 -10.38 8.54
CA VAL A 9 27.47 -8.97 8.09
C VAL A 9 26.73 -8.86 6.74
N SER A 10 27.04 -9.75 5.77
CA SER A 10 26.36 -9.74 4.46
C SER A 10 24.86 -10.01 4.59
N ILE A 11 24.47 -11.02 5.37
CA ILE A 11 23.07 -11.35 5.60
C ILE A 11 22.37 -10.28 6.44
N ALA A 12 23.07 -9.69 7.43
CA ALA A 12 22.53 -8.57 8.21
C ALA A 12 22.23 -7.35 7.33
N ALA A 13 23.17 -6.99 6.47
CA ALA A 13 22.98 -5.91 5.50
C ALA A 13 21.79 -6.19 4.55
N LEU A 14 21.71 -7.42 4.02
CA LEU A 14 20.61 -7.84 3.17
C LEU A 14 19.26 -7.77 3.88
N THR A 15 19.20 -8.30 5.11
CA THR A 15 17.97 -8.28 5.93
C THR A 15 17.56 -6.85 6.27
N ALA A 16 18.54 -5.99 6.62
CA ALA A 16 18.29 -4.60 6.94
C ALA A 16 17.73 -3.83 5.71
N ILE A 17 18.35 -3.99 4.55
CA ILE A 17 17.94 -3.31 3.33
C ILE A 17 16.52 -3.75 2.92
N LEU A 18 16.26 -5.06 2.89
CA LEU A 18 14.94 -5.57 2.51
C LEU A 18 13.86 -5.24 3.56
N GLY A 19 14.21 -5.30 4.85
CA GLY A 19 13.28 -4.92 5.91
C GLY A 19 12.95 -3.43 5.90
N LEU A 20 13.94 -2.56 5.72
CA LEU A 20 13.72 -1.11 5.59
C LEU A 20 12.93 -0.78 4.32
N SER A 21 13.23 -1.44 3.20
CA SER A 21 12.47 -1.27 1.97
C SER A 21 11.01 -1.69 2.14
N ALA A 22 10.74 -2.83 2.79
CA ALA A 22 9.39 -3.30 3.05
C ALA A 22 8.63 -2.38 4.04
N SER A 23 9.31 -1.87 5.07
CA SER A 23 8.73 -0.92 6.02
C SER A 23 8.42 0.42 5.35
N ASN A 24 9.32 0.94 4.55
CA ASN A 24 9.12 2.18 3.78
C ASN A 24 7.98 2.05 2.78
N GLN A 25 7.88 0.88 2.12
CA GLN A 25 6.78 0.58 1.22
C GLN A 25 5.44 0.52 1.95
N ALA A 26 5.40 -0.10 3.13
CA ALA A 26 4.19 -0.16 3.95
C ALA A 26 3.73 1.24 4.39
N ASP A 27 4.66 2.12 4.77
CA ASP A 27 4.35 3.51 5.14
C ASP A 27 3.83 4.33 3.95
N VAL A 28 4.49 4.24 2.79
CA VAL A 28 4.03 4.89 1.56
C VAL A 28 2.63 4.38 1.18
N LEU A 29 2.35 3.09 1.39
CA LEU A 29 1.04 2.51 1.17
C LEU A 29 -0.01 3.06 2.13
N ALA A 30 0.32 3.13 3.42
CA ALA A 30 -0.56 3.70 4.43
C ALA A 30 -0.84 5.18 4.15
N ASP A 31 0.17 5.94 3.75
CA ASP A 31 0.01 7.34 3.35
C ASP A 31 -0.85 7.49 2.08
N LEU A 32 -0.66 6.62 1.08
CA LEU A 32 -1.48 6.62 -0.12
C LEU A 32 -2.93 6.21 0.18
N ASP A 33 -3.14 5.24 1.07
CA ASP A 33 -4.47 4.83 1.54
C ASP A 33 -5.16 5.95 2.33
N ALA A 34 -4.43 6.61 3.23
CA ALA A 34 -4.90 7.80 3.93
C ALA A 34 -5.22 8.96 2.96
N GLN A 35 -4.50 9.02 1.86
CA GLN A 35 -4.70 10.00 0.79
C GLN A 35 -5.78 9.61 -0.23
N GLY A 36 -6.49 8.50 -0.05
CA GLY A 36 -7.57 8.05 -0.93
C GLY A 36 -7.12 7.42 -2.25
N ALA A 37 -5.89 6.89 -2.33
CA ALA A 37 -5.42 6.19 -3.52
C ALA A 37 -6.19 4.89 -3.82
N ASN A 38 -6.89 4.36 -2.82
CA ASN A 38 -7.78 3.20 -2.90
C ASN A 38 -9.25 3.58 -3.22
N LEU A 39 -9.52 4.87 -3.46
CA LEU A 39 -10.83 5.33 -3.89
C LEU A 39 -10.97 5.19 -5.41
N VAL A 40 -12.07 4.61 -5.82
CA VAL A 40 -12.49 4.54 -7.23
C VAL A 40 -13.78 5.34 -7.37
N VAL A 41 -13.81 6.25 -8.33
CA VAL A 41 -15.00 7.05 -8.61
C VAL A 41 -15.63 6.60 -9.92
N VAL A 42 -16.89 6.28 -9.86
CA VAL A 42 -17.72 5.94 -11.03
C VAL A 42 -18.65 7.10 -11.32
N THR A 43 -18.61 7.57 -12.56
CA THR A 43 -19.47 8.65 -13.06
C THR A 43 -20.15 8.22 -14.35
N PRO A 44 -21.34 8.77 -14.66
CA PRO A 44 -21.92 8.58 -15.96
C PRO A 44 -21.09 9.28 -17.05
N VAL A 45 -21.02 8.70 -18.23
CA VAL A 45 -20.40 9.34 -19.40
C VAL A 45 -21.38 10.34 -19.99
N ALA A 46 -20.93 11.55 -20.28
CA ALA A 46 -21.73 12.50 -21.00
C ALA A 46 -22.04 11.99 -22.42
N GLY A 47 -23.29 11.97 -22.79
CA GLY A 47 -23.72 11.63 -24.14
C GLY A 47 -23.27 12.69 -25.17
N VAL A 48 -23.33 12.33 -26.46
CA VAL A 48 -22.97 13.23 -27.56
C VAL A 48 -23.86 14.49 -27.58
N ASP A 49 -25.05 14.39 -27.02
CA ASP A 49 -26.04 15.45 -26.93
C ASP A 49 -25.88 16.34 -25.68
N GLY A 50 -24.83 16.11 -24.90
CA GLY A 50 -24.54 16.86 -23.67
C GLY A 50 -25.37 16.43 -22.45
N GLU A 51 -26.27 15.47 -22.57
CA GLU A 51 -26.95 14.85 -21.45
C GLU A 51 -26.09 13.73 -20.87
N ALA A 52 -25.91 13.73 -19.56
CA ALA A 52 -25.20 12.62 -18.88
C ALA A 52 -26.09 11.37 -18.91
N ALA A 53 -25.51 10.21 -19.23
CA ALA A 53 -26.23 8.96 -19.09
C ALA A 53 -26.62 8.76 -17.62
N GLU A 54 -27.77 8.15 -17.38
CA GLU A 54 -28.22 7.87 -16.02
C GLU A 54 -27.60 6.55 -15.53
N LEU A 55 -27.05 6.58 -14.33
CA LEU A 55 -26.59 5.36 -13.68
C LEU A 55 -27.79 4.63 -13.04
N PRO A 56 -27.91 3.29 -13.20
CA PRO A 56 -29.02 2.55 -12.62
C PRO A 56 -29.11 2.73 -11.10
N SER A 57 -30.30 2.93 -10.59
CA SER A 57 -30.53 3.05 -9.13
C SER A 57 -30.13 1.80 -8.33
N SER A 58 -30.06 0.64 -9.00
CA SER A 58 -29.59 -0.63 -8.42
C SER A 58 -28.08 -0.75 -8.33
N ALA A 59 -27.31 0.12 -9.00
CA ALA A 59 -25.86 0.04 -9.08
C ALA A 59 -25.15 0.02 -7.72
N PRO A 60 -25.52 0.87 -6.73
CA PRO A 60 -24.87 0.83 -5.41
C PRO A 60 -25.02 -0.53 -4.72
N ALA A 61 -26.21 -1.13 -4.81
CA ALA A 61 -26.48 -2.45 -4.22
C ALA A 61 -25.75 -3.60 -4.95
N MET A 62 -25.46 -3.46 -6.23
CA MET A 62 -24.68 -4.43 -6.98
C MET A 62 -23.19 -4.33 -6.62
N ILE A 63 -22.68 -3.10 -6.52
CA ILE A 63 -21.27 -2.85 -6.17
C ILE A 63 -20.96 -3.29 -4.75
N SER A 64 -21.83 -2.99 -3.78
CA SER A 64 -21.62 -3.36 -2.37
C SER A 64 -21.55 -4.87 -2.12
N ARG A 65 -21.99 -5.70 -3.07
CA ARG A 65 -21.86 -7.17 -3.02
C ARG A 65 -20.51 -7.69 -3.53
N MET A 66 -19.66 -6.82 -4.08
CA MET A 66 -18.32 -7.22 -4.54
C MET A 66 -17.39 -7.40 -3.32
N PRO A 67 -16.77 -8.57 -3.11
CA PRO A 67 -16.04 -8.89 -1.87
C PRO A 67 -14.85 -7.96 -1.57
N ALA A 68 -14.33 -7.30 -2.60
CA ALA A 68 -13.18 -6.41 -2.49
C ALA A 68 -13.58 -4.93 -2.25
N VAL A 69 -14.88 -4.63 -2.24
CA VAL A 69 -15.40 -3.28 -1.99
C VAL A 69 -15.73 -3.16 -0.51
N GLU A 70 -15.04 -2.25 0.16
CA GLU A 70 -15.16 -2.02 1.61
C GLU A 70 -16.33 -1.09 1.93
N SER A 71 -16.51 -0.04 1.11
CA SER A 71 -17.58 0.93 1.27
C SER A 71 -17.98 1.54 -0.08
N VAL A 72 -19.23 1.94 -0.20
CA VAL A 72 -19.79 2.63 -1.37
C VAL A 72 -20.51 3.88 -0.91
N ALA A 73 -20.11 5.02 -1.40
CA ALA A 73 -20.71 6.31 -1.16
C ALA A 73 -21.42 6.79 -2.44
N VAL A 74 -22.62 7.29 -2.31
CA VAL A 74 -23.43 7.73 -3.44
C VAL A 74 -23.68 9.22 -3.35
N LEU A 75 -23.31 9.95 -4.39
CA LEU A 75 -23.65 11.36 -4.56
C LEU A 75 -24.84 11.46 -5.54
N ARG A 76 -25.95 12.02 -5.07
CA ARG A 76 -27.18 12.16 -5.86
C ARG A 76 -27.41 13.61 -6.24
N SER A 77 -27.93 13.82 -7.45
CA SER A 77 -28.32 15.16 -7.88
C SER A 77 -29.55 15.66 -7.12
N VAL A 78 -29.63 16.96 -6.98
CA VAL A 78 -30.87 17.66 -6.66
C VAL A 78 -31.36 18.40 -7.94
N PRO A 79 -32.63 18.84 -8.00
CA PRO A 79 -33.14 19.62 -9.14
C PRO A 79 -32.23 20.83 -9.45
N ARG A 80 -32.04 21.13 -10.72
CA ARG A 80 -31.12 22.18 -11.22
C ARG A 80 -31.43 23.59 -10.68
N GLU A 81 -32.64 23.81 -10.24
CA GLU A 81 -33.13 25.08 -9.69
C GLU A 81 -32.73 25.28 -8.23
N VAL A 82 -32.24 24.22 -7.56
CA VAL A 82 -31.80 24.25 -6.17
C VAL A 82 -30.37 24.76 -6.09
N HIS A 83 -30.23 26.02 -5.69
CA HIS A 83 -28.93 26.66 -5.46
C HIS A 83 -28.76 27.01 -4.00
N ALA A 84 -27.50 27.16 -3.56
CA ALA A 84 -27.16 27.55 -2.21
C ALA A 84 -26.63 28.98 -2.17
N TYR A 85 -27.18 29.77 -1.24
CA TYR A 85 -26.83 31.17 -1.04
C TYR A 85 -26.57 31.47 0.45
N ARG A 86 -25.90 32.56 0.75
CA ARG A 86 -25.68 32.99 2.12
C ARG A 86 -26.99 33.37 2.81
N ASN A 87 -27.93 33.99 2.09
CA ASN A 87 -29.22 34.43 2.58
C ASN A 87 -30.27 34.44 1.43
N ASP A 88 -31.49 34.75 1.79
CA ASP A 88 -32.66 34.81 0.89
C ASP A 88 -32.76 36.09 0.04
N LEU A 89 -31.83 37.03 0.18
CA LEU A 89 -31.79 38.28 -0.57
C LEU A 89 -31.03 38.19 -1.88
N VAL A 90 -30.31 37.11 -2.12
CA VAL A 90 -29.58 36.85 -3.37
C VAL A 90 -30.60 36.46 -4.44
N PRO A 91 -30.60 37.10 -5.64
CA PRO A 91 -31.54 36.74 -6.71
C PRO A 91 -31.41 35.27 -7.11
N ALA A 92 -32.56 34.60 -7.27
CA ALA A 92 -32.57 33.21 -7.69
C ALA A 92 -31.98 33.09 -9.11
N GLY A 93 -31.11 32.08 -9.34
CA GLY A 93 -30.47 31.80 -10.62
C GLY A 93 -29.07 32.35 -10.79
N GLU A 94 -28.53 33.13 -9.84
CA GLU A 94 -27.12 33.47 -9.83
C GLU A 94 -26.31 32.24 -9.32
N SER A 95 -25.51 31.65 -10.20
CA SER A 95 -24.63 30.54 -9.85
C SER A 95 -23.30 31.08 -9.31
N ASN A 96 -22.92 30.65 -8.14
CA ASN A 96 -21.62 30.96 -7.52
C ASN A 96 -20.61 29.78 -7.65
N GLY A 97 -20.88 28.84 -8.54
CA GLY A 97 -20.03 27.67 -8.77
C GLY A 97 -20.16 26.58 -7.70
N LEU A 98 -21.15 26.69 -6.81
CA LEU A 98 -21.44 25.68 -5.80
C LEU A 98 -22.31 24.57 -6.39
N THR A 99 -22.02 23.34 -6.01
CA THR A 99 -22.82 22.17 -6.34
C THR A 99 -23.63 21.74 -5.13
N VAL A 100 -24.95 21.67 -5.27
CA VAL A 100 -25.82 21.11 -4.24
C VAL A 100 -26.09 19.65 -4.57
N ALA A 101 -25.89 18.75 -3.60
CA ALA A 101 -26.09 17.32 -3.80
C ALA A 101 -26.58 16.65 -2.52
N ALA A 102 -27.18 15.47 -2.66
CA ALA A 102 -27.67 14.69 -1.54
C ALA A 102 -26.80 13.45 -1.30
N VAL A 103 -26.54 13.16 -0.04
CA VAL A 103 -25.70 12.04 0.41
C VAL A 103 -26.30 11.37 1.65
N ASP A 104 -25.95 10.11 1.85
CA ASP A 104 -26.17 9.44 3.14
C ASP A 104 -25.03 9.73 4.12
N PRO A 105 -25.20 9.53 5.45
CA PRO A 105 -24.15 9.79 6.44
C PRO A 105 -22.88 8.99 6.22
N GLY A 106 -22.97 7.78 5.65
CA GLY A 106 -21.82 6.92 5.35
C GLY A 106 -20.94 7.46 4.22
N TYR A 107 -21.40 8.47 3.48
CA TYR A 107 -20.64 9.13 2.42
C TYR A 107 -19.33 9.71 2.94
N PHE A 108 -19.36 10.39 4.08
CA PHE A 108 -18.18 11.06 4.65
C PHE A 108 -17.08 10.08 5.03
N ASP A 109 -17.47 8.96 5.66
CA ASP A 109 -16.52 7.89 6.01
C ASP A 109 -15.95 7.22 4.76
N ALA A 110 -16.79 6.97 3.76
CA ALA A 110 -16.38 6.31 2.53
C ALA A 110 -15.37 7.14 1.73
N VAL A 111 -15.57 8.46 1.65
CA VAL A 111 -14.60 9.38 0.99
C VAL A 111 -13.45 9.77 1.91
N GLY A 112 -13.45 9.35 3.17
CA GLY A 112 -12.47 9.72 4.17
C GLY A 112 -12.48 11.20 4.48
N ALA A 113 -13.65 11.84 4.51
CA ALA A 113 -13.78 13.26 4.81
C ALA A 113 -13.48 13.52 6.29
N GLU A 114 -12.72 14.58 6.56
CA GLU A 114 -12.47 15.08 7.90
C GLU A 114 -13.23 16.40 8.09
N PHE A 115 -13.65 16.63 9.33
CA PHE A 115 -14.41 17.84 9.68
C PHE A 115 -13.49 18.83 10.39
N GLY A 116 -13.31 19.99 9.80
CA GLY A 116 -12.60 21.10 10.43
C GLY A 116 -13.44 21.77 11.52
N GLN A 117 -14.79 21.74 11.35
CA GLN A 117 -15.73 22.22 12.34
C GLN A 117 -17.04 21.42 12.29
N GLY A 118 -17.69 21.25 13.46
CA GLY A 118 -18.93 20.48 13.56
C GLY A 118 -18.74 18.99 13.29
N GLU A 119 -19.78 18.36 12.80
CA GLU A 119 -19.81 16.93 12.49
C GLU A 119 -20.78 16.63 11.34
N SER A 120 -20.78 15.39 10.86
CA SER A 120 -21.77 14.94 9.88
C SER A 120 -23.16 14.92 10.50
N PHE A 121 -24.20 15.00 9.66
CA PHE A 121 -25.55 14.76 10.16
C PHE A 121 -25.69 13.30 10.62
N SER A 122 -26.41 13.12 11.76
CA SER A 122 -26.75 11.80 12.29
C SER A 122 -27.76 11.08 11.40
N GLU A 123 -28.00 9.79 11.65
CA GLU A 123 -29.10 9.06 10.99
C GLU A 123 -30.46 9.77 11.10
N GLY A 124 -30.72 10.45 12.23
CA GLY A 124 -31.92 11.30 12.37
C GLY A 124 -31.81 12.61 11.63
N GLY A 125 -30.62 13.20 11.59
CA GLY A 125 -30.32 14.47 10.91
C GLY A 125 -30.46 14.39 9.40
N ARG A 126 -30.31 13.23 8.77
CA ARG A 126 -30.52 13.04 7.34
C ARG A 126 -31.93 13.38 6.85
N ALA A 127 -32.92 13.42 7.76
CA ALA A 127 -34.30 13.80 7.49
C ALA A 127 -34.63 15.24 7.94
N LEU A 128 -33.64 16.04 8.29
CA LEU A 128 -33.77 17.42 8.76
C LEU A 128 -33.15 18.39 7.76
N PRO A 129 -33.53 19.68 7.77
CA PRO A 129 -32.92 20.72 6.94
C PRO A 129 -31.52 21.07 7.45
N GLU A 130 -30.62 20.11 7.35
CA GLU A 130 -29.21 20.22 7.72
C GLU A 130 -28.32 20.05 6.49
N VAL A 131 -27.17 20.72 6.51
CA VAL A 131 -26.18 20.65 5.44
C VAL A 131 -24.77 20.52 6.01
N VAL A 132 -23.94 19.80 5.28
CA VAL A 132 -22.47 19.83 5.44
C VAL A 132 -21.89 20.61 4.26
N LEU A 133 -20.96 21.53 4.56
CA LEU A 133 -20.31 22.36 3.57
C LEU A 133 -18.90 21.83 3.26
N GLY A 134 -18.55 21.77 1.99
CA GLY A 134 -17.17 21.67 1.58
C GLY A 134 -16.38 22.93 1.97
N TYR A 135 -15.07 22.82 2.08
CA TYR A 135 -14.19 23.91 2.52
C TYR A 135 -14.37 25.20 1.69
N GLU A 136 -14.31 25.09 0.37
CA GLU A 136 -14.49 26.26 -0.52
C GLU A 136 -15.94 26.74 -0.54
N ALA A 137 -16.92 25.84 -0.41
CA ALA A 137 -18.31 26.22 -0.30
C ALA A 137 -18.57 27.09 0.94
N ALA A 138 -18.03 26.70 2.09
CA ALA A 138 -18.10 27.46 3.32
C ALA A 138 -17.46 28.86 3.17
N ARG A 139 -16.27 28.90 2.54
CA ARG A 139 -15.56 30.15 2.25
C ARG A 139 -16.34 31.09 1.32
N LEU A 140 -16.89 30.55 0.23
CA LEU A 140 -17.68 31.33 -0.76
C LEU A 140 -18.99 31.84 -0.16
N LEU A 141 -19.63 31.06 0.73
CA LEU A 141 -20.83 31.47 1.43
C LEU A 141 -20.55 32.37 2.64
N GLY A 142 -19.29 32.60 3.02
CA GLY A 142 -18.93 33.36 4.22
C GLY A 142 -19.41 32.69 5.51
N VAL A 143 -19.35 31.36 5.58
CA VAL A 143 -19.68 30.53 6.75
C VAL A 143 -18.38 30.03 7.36
N ASP A 144 -18.05 30.50 8.55
CA ASP A 144 -16.82 30.20 9.26
C ASP A 144 -17.01 29.28 10.46
N GLN A 145 -18.25 29.02 10.86
CA GLN A 145 -18.60 28.17 12.00
C GLN A 145 -19.81 27.27 11.72
N ALA A 146 -19.80 26.06 12.25
CA ALA A 146 -20.99 25.22 12.31
C ALA A 146 -22.13 25.93 13.11
N ASN A 147 -23.36 25.46 12.94
CA ASN A 147 -24.58 26.02 13.50
C ASN A 147 -25.03 27.40 12.93
N GLN A 148 -24.35 27.91 11.90
CA GLN A 148 -24.89 29.00 11.10
C GLN A 148 -25.97 28.47 10.14
N ARG A 149 -26.71 29.36 9.50
CA ARG A 149 -27.73 29.00 8.53
C ARG A 149 -27.37 29.53 7.15
N ILE A 150 -27.74 28.77 6.13
CA ILE A 150 -27.67 29.16 4.73
C ILE A 150 -29.02 28.95 4.06
N TRP A 151 -29.24 29.62 2.96
CA TRP A 151 -30.44 29.52 2.14
C TRP A 151 -30.21 28.54 0.99
N VAL A 152 -30.97 27.45 0.93
CA VAL A 152 -30.86 26.45 -0.15
C VAL A 152 -32.23 26.25 -0.77
N GLY A 153 -32.30 26.43 -2.08
CA GLY A 153 -33.58 26.39 -2.78
C GLY A 153 -34.55 27.45 -2.29
N SER A 154 -35.48 27.10 -1.43
CA SER A 154 -36.51 27.99 -0.90
C SER A 154 -36.64 27.90 0.62
N GLU A 155 -35.63 27.30 1.32
CA GLU A 155 -35.69 27.05 2.76
C GLU A 155 -34.34 27.33 3.45
N TRP A 156 -34.41 27.58 4.77
CA TRP A 156 -33.23 27.75 5.60
C TRP A 156 -32.72 26.39 6.09
N TYR A 157 -31.42 26.18 5.92
CA TYR A 157 -30.74 24.96 6.40
C TYR A 157 -29.69 25.32 7.46
N ALA A 158 -29.60 24.48 8.48
CA ALA A 158 -28.55 24.58 9.49
C ALA A 158 -27.26 23.90 8.97
N VAL A 159 -26.14 24.57 9.15
CA VAL A 159 -24.83 23.98 8.83
C VAL A 159 -24.40 23.11 10.00
N SER A 160 -24.43 21.78 9.84
CA SER A 160 -24.01 20.82 10.85
C SER A 160 -22.48 20.68 10.91
N GLY A 161 -21.80 20.79 9.76
CA GLY A 161 -20.36 20.67 9.70
C GLY A 161 -19.74 21.35 8.48
N ILE A 162 -18.45 21.63 8.58
CA ILE A 162 -17.61 22.16 7.52
C ILE A 162 -16.43 21.19 7.35
N LEU A 163 -16.23 20.70 6.15
CA LEU A 163 -15.16 19.77 5.83
C LEU A 163 -13.80 20.46 5.76
N ASP A 164 -12.76 19.74 6.11
CA ASP A 164 -11.39 20.12 5.78
C ASP A 164 -11.12 19.97 4.28
N PRO A 165 -10.15 20.72 3.71
CA PRO A 165 -9.85 20.67 2.29
C PRO A 165 -9.54 19.26 1.80
N ARG A 166 -10.24 18.80 0.74
CA ARG A 166 -10.07 17.47 0.15
C ARG A 166 -9.87 17.54 -1.37
N PRO A 167 -8.72 18.02 -1.84
CA PRO A 167 -8.49 18.25 -3.26
C PRO A 167 -8.52 16.98 -4.12
N ARG A 168 -8.54 15.80 -3.50
CA ARG A 168 -8.54 14.51 -4.22
C ARG A 168 -9.92 13.98 -4.58
N VAL A 169 -10.96 14.44 -3.91
CA VAL A 169 -12.35 14.13 -4.28
C VAL A 169 -12.87 15.34 -5.07
N ALA A 170 -12.83 15.20 -6.39
CA ALA A 170 -13.21 16.30 -7.28
C ALA A 170 -14.61 16.84 -6.96
N GLY A 171 -14.70 18.15 -6.77
CA GLY A 171 -15.95 18.85 -6.51
C GLY A 171 -16.44 18.82 -5.06
N LEU A 172 -15.84 18.02 -4.16
CA LEU A 172 -16.28 17.96 -2.76
C LEU A 172 -16.09 19.29 -2.04
N ASP A 173 -14.99 19.98 -2.27
CA ASP A 173 -14.68 21.26 -1.61
C ASP A 173 -15.69 22.36 -1.97
N THR A 174 -16.29 22.31 -3.17
CA THR A 174 -17.31 23.27 -3.63
C THR A 174 -18.74 22.79 -3.45
N SER A 175 -18.93 21.67 -2.72
CA SER A 175 -20.25 21.06 -2.55
C SER A 175 -20.96 21.52 -1.28
N VAL A 176 -22.29 21.62 -1.40
CA VAL A 176 -23.25 21.74 -0.30
C VAL A 176 -24.02 20.43 -0.23
N LEU A 177 -23.80 19.66 0.82
CA LEU A 177 -24.26 18.28 0.97
C LEU A 177 -25.48 18.23 1.88
N LEU A 178 -26.58 17.69 1.39
CA LEU A 178 -27.85 17.51 2.08
C LEU A 178 -28.03 16.04 2.49
N GLY A 179 -28.86 15.79 3.51
CA GLY A 179 -29.32 14.44 3.81
C GLY A 179 -30.21 13.90 2.68
N ASP A 180 -29.95 12.67 2.23
CA ASP A 180 -30.69 12.01 1.15
C ASP A 180 -32.19 11.85 1.44
N VAL A 181 -32.56 11.53 2.71
CA VAL A 181 -33.97 11.40 3.13
C VAL A 181 -34.72 12.73 3.07
N TRP A 182 -34.06 13.83 3.48
CA TRP A 182 -34.65 15.17 3.35
C TRP A 182 -34.84 15.56 1.88
N ALA A 183 -33.83 15.31 1.07
CA ALA A 183 -33.88 15.58 -0.35
C ALA A 183 -35.01 14.77 -1.03
N GLU A 184 -35.19 13.52 -0.67
CA GLU A 184 -36.27 12.65 -1.17
C GLU A 184 -37.66 13.18 -0.83
N GLN A 185 -37.84 13.69 0.39
CA GLN A 185 -39.13 14.18 0.86
C GLN A 185 -39.51 15.57 0.32
N ARG A 186 -38.51 16.42 0.02
CA ARG A 186 -38.74 17.83 -0.21
C ARG A 186 -38.32 18.35 -1.58
N LEU A 187 -37.27 17.76 -2.16
CA LEU A 187 -36.64 18.28 -3.37
C LEU A 187 -37.01 17.45 -4.61
N TRP A 188 -37.15 16.15 -4.46
CA TRP A 188 -37.54 15.29 -5.58
C TRP A 188 -39.04 15.14 -5.67
N SER A 189 -39.62 15.53 -6.82
CA SER A 189 -41.01 15.22 -7.16
C SER A 189 -41.08 13.87 -7.87
N ASP A 190 -42.29 13.29 -7.98
CA ASP A 190 -42.53 12.03 -8.71
C ASP A 190 -42.00 12.02 -10.16
N HIS A 191 -41.71 13.19 -10.73
CA HIS A 191 -41.23 13.38 -12.10
C HIS A 191 -39.71 13.61 -12.18
N ASP A 192 -39.09 14.03 -11.09
CA ASP A 192 -37.65 14.27 -11.02
C ASP A 192 -36.97 13.14 -10.21
N ALA A 193 -36.68 12.04 -10.88
CA ALA A 193 -35.93 10.97 -10.26
C ALA A 193 -34.54 11.45 -9.78
N SER A 194 -34.13 11.06 -8.58
CA SER A 194 -32.77 11.36 -8.13
C SER A 194 -31.75 10.63 -8.98
N HIS A 195 -30.97 11.39 -9.76
CA HIS A 195 -29.93 10.81 -10.59
C HIS A 195 -28.64 10.64 -9.78
N ILE A 196 -27.97 9.51 -9.93
CA ILE A 196 -26.66 9.30 -9.35
C ILE A 196 -25.63 10.09 -10.15
N ILE A 197 -25.04 11.13 -9.55
CA ILE A 197 -23.97 11.93 -10.14
C ILE A 197 -22.66 11.14 -10.12
N SER A 198 -22.36 10.53 -9.01
CA SER A 198 -21.16 9.70 -8.84
C SER A 198 -21.34 8.68 -7.73
N MET A 199 -20.56 7.62 -7.83
CA MET A 199 -20.36 6.66 -6.75
C MET A 199 -18.88 6.60 -6.44
N THR A 200 -18.52 6.87 -5.20
CA THR A 200 -17.15 6.73 -4.72
C THR A 200 -17.09 5.47 -3.87
N MET A 201 -16.13 4.62 -4.13
CA MET A 201 -15.97 3.38 -3.39
C MET A 201 -14.54 3.20 -2.93
N ARG A 202 -14.39 2.60 -1.75
CA ARG A 202 -13.10 2.17 -1.22
C ARG A 202 -12.89 0.71 -1.58
N VAL A 203 -11.74 0.40 -2.16
CA VAL A 203 -11.39 -0.93 -2.65
C VAL A 203 -10.05 -1.35 -2.06
N GLY A 204 -9.94 -2.58 -1.57
CA GLY A 204 -8.66 -3.10 -1.10
C GLY A 204 -7.56 -2.99 -2.16
N ALA A 205 -6.38 -2.50 -1.77
CA ALA A 205 -5.29 -2.14 -2.68
C ALA A 205 -4.87 -3.28 -3.64
N GLU A 206 -4.89 -4.53 -3.16
CA GLU A 206 -4.51 -5.71 -3.96
C GLU A 206 -5.54 -6.06 -5.05
N SER A 207 -6.79 -5.63 -4.88
CA SER A 207 -7.90 -5.98 -5.76
C SER A 207 -8.31 -4.86 -6.70
N LEU A 208 -7.68 -3.70 -6.63
CA LEU A 208 -8.05 -2.47 -7.32
C LEU A 208 -8.21 -2.67 -8.84
N ASP A 209 -7.22 -3.28 -9.49
CA ASP A 209 -7.26 -3.51 -10.95
C ASP A 209 -8.34 -4.51 -11.36
N THR A 210 -8.62 -5.50 -10.52
CA THR A 210 -9.64 -6.51 -10.80
C THR A 210 -11.03 -5.92 -10.65
N VAL A 211 -11.29 -5.20 -9.56
CA VAL A 211 -12.55 -4.49 -9.32
C VAL A 211 -12.82 -3.48 -10.43
N ARG A 212 -11.83 -2.69 -10.78
CA ARG A 212 -11.94 -1.67 -11.82
C ARG A 212 -12.40 -2.22 -13.17
N ARG A 213 -11.86 -3.37 -13.60
CA ARG A 213 -12.29 -4.02 -14.86
C ARG A 213 -13.73 -4.55 -14.78
N MET A 214 -14.21 -4.89 -13.59
CA MET A 214 -15.54 -5.43 -13.38
C MET A 214 -16.59 -4.36 -13.10
N LEU A 215 -16.19 -3.14 -12.72
CA LEU A 215 -17.12 -2.09 -12.30
C LEU A 215 -18.10 -1.67 -13.40
N ALA A 216 -17.62 -1.30 -14.57
CA ALA A 216 -18.50 -0.83 -15.64
C ALA A 216 -19.59 -1.86 -16.01
N PRO A 217 -19.27 -3.15 -16.26
CA PRO A 217 -20.30 -4.15 -16.52
C PRO A 217 -21.15 -4.51 -15.29
N THR A 218 -20.68 -4.25 -14.06
CA THR A 218 -21.48 -4.46 -12.84
C THR A 218 -22.47 -3.31 -12.62
N VAL A 219 -22.04 -2.08 -12.88
CA VAL A 219 -22.87 -0.86 -12.71
C VAL A 219 -23.99 -0.81 -13.72
N ASP A 220 -23.67 -1.01 -14.98
CA ASP A 220 -24.66 -1.09 -16.05
C ASP A 220 -24.37 -2.29 -16.97
N PRO A 221 -24.98 -3.44 -16.69
CA PRO A 221 -24.85 -4.63 -17.51
C PRO A 221 -25.36 -4.46 -18.94
N SER A 222 -26.32 -3.55 -19.13
CA SER A 222 -26.97 -3.32 -20.42
C SER A 222 -26.08 -2.47 -21.34
N ASN A 223 -25.42 -1.47 -20.77
CA ASN A 223 -24.58 -0.54 -21.52
C ASN A 223 -23.33 -0.10 -20.73
N PRO A 224 -22.32 -0.97 -20.57
CA PRO A 224 -21.11 -0.63 -19.80
C PRO A 224 -20.33 0.59 -20.31
N ARG A 225 -20.58 1.02 -21.55
CA ARG A 225 -19.89 2.17 -22.16
C ARG A 225 -20.38 3.53 -21.64
N THR A 226 -21.54 3.56 -20.99
CA THR A 226 -22.09 4.78 -20.36
C THR A 226 -21.47 5.05 -18.99
N VAL A 227 -20.61 4.14 -18.52
CA VAL A 227 -19.99 4.20 -17.21
C VAL A 227 -18.51 4.58 -17.35
N SER A 228 -18.12 5.70 -16.78
CA SER A 228 -16.74 6.11 -16.65
C SER A 228 -16.21 5.68 -15.28
N VAL A 229 -15.11 4.96 -15.27
CA VAL A 229 -14.41 4.58 -14.04
C VAL A 229 -13.13 5.38 -13.95
N SER A 230 -13.10 6.37 -13.08
CA SER A 230 -11.90 7.19 -12.89
C SER A 230 -10.87 6.44 -12.06
N ASN A 231 -9.62 6.68 -12.41
CA ASN A 231 -8.49 6.14 -11.70
C ASN A 231 -7.81 7.25 -10.90
N PRO A 232 -7.61 7.10 -9.59
CA PRO A 232 -6.65 7.94 -8.87
C PRO A 232 -5.19 7.70 -9.32
N SER A 233 -5.01 7.12 -10.47
CA SER A 233 -3.90 6.33 -11.00
C SER A 233 -2.61 7.07 -11.34
N ALA A 234 -2.52 8.38 -11.23
CA ALA A 234 -1.20 9.02 -11.30
C ALA A 234 -0.29 8.56 -10.13
N LEU A 235 -0.89 8.30 -8.97
CA LEU A 235 -0.17 7.78 -7.80
C LEU A 235 0.13 6.28 -7.91
N VAL A 236 -0.80 5.48 -8.44
CA VAL A 236 -0.62 4.02 -8.60
C VAL A 236 0.42 3.67 -9.67
N SER A 237 0.46 4.39 -10.79
CA SER A 237 1.48 4.17 -11.82
C SER A 237 2.88 4.57 -11.37
N THR A 238 3.01 5.67 -10.63
CA THR A 238 4.28 6.09 -10.02
C THR A 238 4.78 5.05 -9.02
N ARG A 239 3.87 4.46 -8.24
CA ARG A 239 4.15 3.40 -7.28
C ARG A 239 4.74 2.16 -7.95
N ALA A 240 4.12 1.63 -9.00
CA ALA A 240 4.60 0.44 -9.70
C ALA A 240 6.03 0.63 -10.24
N ILE A 241 6.37 1.81 -10.75
CA ILE A 241 7.71 2.13 -11.26
C ILE A 241 8.74 2.20 -10.13
N VAL A 242 8.36 2.76 -8.97
CA VAL A 242 9.25 2.85 -7.80
C VAL A 242 9.53 1.46 -7.21
N ASP A 243 8.51 0.61 -7.09
CA ASP A 243 8.63 -0.75 -6.55
C ASP A 243 9.56 -1.62 -7.42
N ASP A 244 9.44 -1.56 -8.75
CA ASP A 244 10.28 -2.32 -9.68
C ASP A 244 11.74 -1.84 -9.63
N SER A 245 11.97 -0.54 -9.62
CA SER A 245 13.31 0.05 -9.55
C SER A 245 14.03 -0.25 -8.24
N MET A 246 13.33 -0.20 -7.11
CA MET A 246 13.88 -0.55 -5.80
C MET A 246 14.22 -2.03 -5.69
N SER A 247 13.37 -2.90 -6.24
CA SER A 247 13.61 -4.35 -6.24
C SER A 247 14.88 -4.73 -6.98
N VAL A 248 15.16 -4.10 -8.11
CA VAL A 248 16.39 -4.34 -8.90
C VAL A 248 17.63 -3.86 -8.14
N LEU A 249 17.59 -2.68 -7.53
CA LEU A 249 18.70 -2.14 -6.72
C LEU A 249 19.01 -3.05 -5.52
N VAL A 250 17.97 -3.48 -4.80
CA VAL A 250 18.12 -4.38 -3.64
C VAL A 250 18.70 -5.72 -4.06
N ALA A 251 18.23 -6.31 -5.17
CA ALA A 251 18.78 -7.56 -5.69
C ALA A 251 20.25 -7.43 -6.10
N GLY A 252 20.62 -6.33 -6.72
CA GLY A 252 22.03 -6.05 -7.10
C GLY A 252 22.93 -5.93 -5.87
N LEU A 253 22.52 -5.17 -4.86
CA LEU A 253 23.28 -5.01 -3.63
C LEU A 253 23.40 -6.32 -2.83
N ALA A 254 22.34 -7.11 -2.81
CA ALA A 254 22.32 -8.45 -2.23
C ALA A 254 23.34 -9.39 -2.88
N ALA A 255 23.42 -9.39 -4.22
CA ALA A 255 24.37 -10.21 -4.95
C ALA A 255 25.80 -9.84 -4.62
N VAL A 256 26.15 -8.55 -4.53
CA VAL A 256 27.48 -8.06 -4.14
C VAL A 256 27.81 -8.48 -2.70
N ALA A 257 26.89 -8.31 -1.76
CA ALA A 257 27.09 -8.68 -0.36
C ALA A 257 27.37 -10.19 -0.21
N LEU A 258 26.59 -11.02 -0.91
CA LEU A 258 26.78 -12.48 -0.92
C LEU A 258 28.12 -12.89 -1.55
N LEU A 259 28.57 -12.23 -2.61
CA LEU A 259 29.88 -12.45 -3.22
C LEU A 259 31.02 -12.17 -2.23
N VAL A 260 30.95 -11.06 -1.51
CA VAL A 260 31.94 -10.71 -0.48
C VAL A 260 31.95 -11.75 0.65
N GLY A 261 30.77 -12.21 1.11
CA GLY A 261 30.63 -13.27 2.09
C GLY A 261 31.23 -14.59 1.60
N ALA A 262 30.98 -14.98 0.35
CA ALA A 262 31.54 -16.19 -0.27
C ALA A 262 33.08 -16.18 -0.33
N ILE A 263 33.66 -15.05 -0.72
CA ILE A 263 35.12 -14.87 -0.75
C ILE A 263 35.70 -15.00 0.67
N GLY A 264 35.03 -14.45 1.67
CA GLY A 264 35.42 -14.55 3.06
C GLY A 264 35.48 -16.01 3.55
N ILE A 265 34.44 -16.82 3.20
CA ILE A 265 34.44 -18.28 3.54
C ILE A 265 35.59 -18.99 2.84
N ALA A 266 35.70 -18.79 1.50
CA ALA A 266 36.72 -19.47 0.70
C ALA A 266 38.14 -19.17 1.26
N ASN A 267 38.44 -17.92 1.59
CA ASN A 267 39.73 -17.51 2.17
C ASN A 267 40.03 -18.20 3.49
N THR A 268 39.04 -18.19 4.38
CA THR A 268 39.25 -18.80 5.71
C THR A 268 39.36 -20.30 5.63
N MET A 269 38.60 -20.96 4.76
CA MET A 269 38.72 -22.40 4.55
C MET A 269 40.08 -22.78 3.95
N VAL A 270 40.63 -21.95 3.04
CA VAL A 270 41.99 -22.17 2.54
C VAL A 270 43.00 -22.10 3.66
N VAL A 271 42.89 -21.10 4.54
CA VAL A 271 43.79 -20.99 5.71
C VAL A 271 43.63 -22.18 6.65
N ALA A 272 42.39 -22.58 6.98
CA ALA A 272 42.13 -23.74 7.83
C ALA A 272 42.69 -25.05 7.26
N VAL A 273 42.64 -25.27 5.94
CA VAL A 273 43.22 -26.41 5.26
C VAL A 273 44.77 -26.38 5.36
N LEU A 274 45.37 -25.19 5.21
CA LEU A 274 46.82 -25.03 5.31
C LEU A 274 47.31 -25.30 6.76
N GLU A 275 46.64 -24.77 7.77
CA GLU A 275 46.96 -24.97 9.18
C GLU A 275 46.83 -26.44 9.61
N ARG A 276 45.79 -27.14 9.09
CA ARG A 276 45.52 -28.55 9.45
C ARG A 276 46.11 -29.55 8.47
N ARG A 277 47.05 -29.13 7.59
CA ARG A 277 47.60 -29.97 6.52
C ARG A 277 48.29 -31.23 7.02
N GLY A 278 49.00 -31.15 8.15
CA GLY A 278 49.65 -32.32 8.82
C GLY A 278 48.63 -33.33 9.34
N GLU A 279 47.55 -32.86 9.99
CA GLU A 279 46.48 -33.68 10.52
C GLU A 279 45.73 -34.41 9.38
N ILE A 280 45.42 -33.69 8.30
CA ILE A 280 44.80 -34.25 7.10
C ILE A 280 45.68 -35.35 6.48
N GLY A 281 46.99 -35.08 6.38
CA GLY A 281 47.96 -36.04 5.87
C GLY A 281 48.03 -37.31 6.70
N LEU A 282 48.04 -37.19 8.05
CA LEU A 282 47.99 -38.30 8.97
C LEU A 282 46.74 -39.17 8.84
N ARG A 283 45.58 -38.55 8.79
CA ARG A 283 44.29 -39.25 8.56
C ARG A 283 44.28 -40.01 7.21
N ARG A 284 44.84 -39.40 6.17
CA ARG A 284 45.01 -40.00 4.86
C ARG A 284 45.97 -41.21 4.89
N ALA A 285 47.07 -41.10 5.63
CA ALA A 285 48.02 -42.19 5.83
C ALA A 285 47.42 -43.38 6.60
N LEU A 286 46.50 -43.12 7.55
CA LEU A 286 45.73 -44.12 8.29
C LEU A 286 44.53 -44.69 7.47
N GLY A 287 44.37 -44.37 6.18
CA GLY A 287 43.37 -44.95 5.32
C GLY A 287 42.10 -44.17 5.11
N ALA A 288 42.00 -42.91 5.57
CA ALA A 288 40.83 -42.08 5.30
C ALA A 288 40.69 -41.78 3.81
N ARG A 289 39.47 -41.99 3.26
CA ARG A 289 39.15 -41.67 1.86
C ARG A 289 39.08 -40.17 1.65
N ALA A 290 39.48 -39.71 0.44
CA ALA A 290 39.40 -38.30 0.04
C ALA A 290 38.01 -37.69 0.26
N ASN A 291 36.95 -38.47 -0.03
CA ASN A 291 35.57 -38.03 0.14
C ASN A 291 35.18 -37.81 1.63
N HIS A 292 35.80 -38.52 2.58
CA HIS A 292 35.56 -38.31 4.01
C HIS A 292 36.11 -36.95 4.43
N ILE A 293 37.30 -36.59 3.97
CA ILE A 293 37.90 -35.27 4.23
C ILE A 293 37.07 -34.14 3.58
N ALA A 294 36.71 -34.32 2.30
CA ALA A 294 35.88 -33.30 1.61
C ALA A 294 34.53 -33.06 2.32
N ARG A 295 33.83 -34.14 2.71
CA ARG A 295 32.54 -34.03 3.44
C ARG A 295 32.73 -33.36 4.80
N GLN A 296 33.81 -33.62 5.52
CA GLN A 296 34.08 -32.97 6.79
C GLN A 296 34.18 -31.45 6.62
N PHE A 297 35.00 -30.97 5.66
CA PHE A 297 35.15 -29.53 5.41
C PHE A 297 33.85 -28.89 4.87
N LEU A 298 33.05 -29.59 4.04
CA LEU A 298 31.76 -29.12 3.61
C LEU A 298 30.76 -28.97 4.76
N LEU A 299 30.72 -29.95 5.68
CA LEU A 299 29.88 -29.85 6.88
C LEU A 299 30.29 -28.67 7.76
N GLU A 300 31.62 -28.43 7.90
CA GLU A 300 32.12 -27.25 8.63
C GLU A 300 31.65 -25.94 7.95
N CYS A 301 31.68 -25.86 6.62
CA CYS A 301 31.13 -24.74 5.87
C CYS A 301 29.62 -24.57 6.11
N ILE A 302 28.83 -25.65 6.07
CA ILE A 302 27.38 -25.62 6.30
C ILE A 302 27.05 -25.07 7.67
N VAL A 303 27.75 -25.59 8.70
CA VAL A 303 27.51 -25.13 10.07
C VAL A 303 27.91 -23.67 10.26
N LEU A 304 29.09 -23.28 9.78
CA LEU A 304 29.56 -21.88 9.88
C LEU A 304 28.66 -20.90 9.12
N SER A 305 28.26 -21.26 7.91
CA SER A 305 27.36 -20.40 7.10
C SER A 305 25.94 -20.37 7.66
N GLY A 306 25.43 -21.49 8.19
CA GLY A 306 24.11 -21.54 8.82
C GLY A 306 24.06 -20.70 10.10
N VAL A 307 25.05 -20.82 10.99
CA VAL A 307 25.15 -19.97 12.19
C VAL A 307 25.35 -18.51 11.81
N GLY A 308 26.23 -18.21 10.84
CA GLY A 308 26.45 -16.87 10.34
C GLY A 308 25.18 -16.28 9.72
N GLY A 309 24.44 -17.08 8.93
CA GLY A 309 23.19 -16.67 8.31
C GLY A 309 22.08 -16.34 9.31
N LEU A 310 21.89 -17.18 10.33
CA LEU A 310 20.91 -16.94 11.39
C LEU A 310 21.28 -15.73 12.25
N ALA A 311 22.55 -15.62 12.66
CA ALA A 311 23.02 -14.48 13.42
C ALA A 311 22.91 -13.18 12.61
N GLY A 312 23.23 -13.23 11.31
CA GLY A 312 23.09 -12.11 10.40
C GLY A 312 21.63 -11.69 10.23
N TRP A 313 20.72 -12.64 10.01
CA TRP A 313 19.30 -12.34 9.92
C TRP A 313 18.77 -11.68 11.20
N ALA A 314 19.11 -12.21 12.38
CA ALA A 314 18.70 -11.63 13.65
C ALA A 314 19.27 -10.22 13.86
N ALA A 315 20.55 -10.01 13.55
CA ALA A 315 21.17 -8.68 13.63
C ALA A 315 20.53 -7.68 12.67
N GLY A 316 20.23 -8.10 11.43
CA GLY A 316 19.52 -7.28 10.45
C GLY A 316 18.10 -6.92 10.91
N ALA A 317 17.36 -7.87 11.49
CA ALA A 317 16.04 -7.62 12.07
C ALA A 317 16.08 -6.58 13.22
N VAL A 318 17.11 -6.64 14.07
CA VAL A 318 17.33 -5.63 15.12
C VAL A 318 17.60 -4.25 14.51
N VAL A 319 18.42 -4.17 13.47
CA VAL A 319 18.68 -2.90 12.76
C VAL A 319 17.40 -2.32 12.19
N VAL A 320 16.55 -3.14 11.55
CA VAL A 320 15.24 -2.69 11.03
C VAL A 320 14.37 -2.20 12.18
N GLY A 321 14.26 -2.95 13.28
CA GLY A 321 13.44 -2.55 14.43
C GLY A 321 13.88 -1.22 15.05
N VAL A 322 15.18 -1.01 15.21
CA VAL A 322 15.71 0.27 15.71
C VAL A 322 15.44 1.41 14.73
N ALA A 323 15.69 1.19 13.44
CA ALA A 323 15.49 2.22 12.43
C ALA A 323 14.01 2.63 12.33
N THR A 324 13.09 1.67 12.29
CA THR A 324 11.64 1.93 12.22
C THR A 324 11.11 2.65 13.47
N THR A 325 11.59 2.29 14.67
CA THR A 325 11.21 3.00 15.90
C THR A 325 11.70 4.44 15.94
N VAL A 326 12.90 4.72 15.41
CA VAL A 326 13.44 6.09 15.33
C VAL A 326 12.71 6.93 14.28
N SER A 327 12.33 6.31 13.15
CA SER A 327 11.63 6.99 12.05
C SER A 327 10.11 7.08 12.25
N GLY A 328 9.54 6.45 13.28
CA GLY A 328 8.09 6.37 13.50
C GLY A 328 7.36 5.47 12.49
N GLN A 329 8.08 4.62 11.77
CA GLN A 329 7.55 3.77 10.70
C GLN A 329 7.04 2.43 11.24
N ALA A 330 6.10 1.81 10.50
CA ALA A 330 5.64 0.47 10.82
C ALA A 330 6.76 -0.56 10.63
N PHE A 331 6.98 -1.42 11.65
CA PHE A 331 7.93 -2.52 11.53
C PHE A 331 7.36 -3.63 10.64
N VAL A 332 7.92 -3.79 9.45
CA VAL A 332 7.54 -4.85 8.50
C VAL A 332 8.76 -5.68 8.14
N LEU A 333 8.79 -6.93 8.58
CA LEU A 333 9.80 -7.89 8.17
C LEU A 333 9.10 -9.11 7.54
N PRO A 334 9.33 -9.39 6.23
CA PRO A 334 8.69 -10.52 5.57
C PRO A 334 9.05 -11.85 6.25
N LEU A 335 8.03 -12.62 6.63
CA LEU A 335 8.22 -13.86 7.41
C LEU A 335 9.07 -14.91 6.67
N TYR A 336 9.01 -14.92 5.34
CA TYR A 336 9.82 -15.81 4.50
C TYR A 336 11.32 -15.53 4.61
N SER A 337 11.73 -14.32 5.00
CA SER A 337 13.15 -13.93 5.15
C SER A 337 13.87 -14.75 6.21
N ALA A 338 13.17 -15.16 7.29
CA ALA A 338 13.72 -15.97 8.37
C ALA A 338 14.20 -17.37 7.92
N GLY A 339 13.57 -17.94 6.89
CA GLY A 339 13.99 -19.21 6.30
C GLY A 339 14.91 -19.04 5.09
N LEU A 340 14.57 -18.11 4.22
CA LEU A 340 15.26 -17.92 2.94
C LEU A 340 16.70 -17.44 3.11
N PHE A 341 16.97 -16.45 3.93
CA PHE A 341 18.32 -15.88 4.06
C PHE A 341 19.33 -16.81 4.70
N PRO A 342 19.03 -17.53 5.79
CA PRO A 342 19.91 -18.58 6.28
C PRO A 342 20.12 -19.72 5.26
N ALA A 343 19.09 -20.10 4.51
CA ALA A 343 19.22 -21.12 3.46
C ALA A 343 20.14 -20.65 2.33
N VAL A 344 20.00 -19.42 1.86
CA VAL A 344 20.90 -18.82 0.86
C VAL A 344 22.33 -18.74 1.39
N ALA A 345 22.52 -18.36 2.66
CA ALA A 345 23.84 -18.35 3.30
C ALA A 345 24.51 -19.74 3.27
N VAL A 346 23.74 -20.79 3.57
CA VAL A 346 24.23 -22.18 3.51
C VAL A 346 24.60 -22.59 2.07
N ILE A 347 23.76 -22.26 1.09
CA ILE A 347 24.05 -22.55 -0.33
C ILE A 347 25.35 -21.86 -0.76
N VAL A 348 25.47 -20.57 -0.47
CA VAL A 348 26.68 -19.79 -0.78
C VAL A 348 27.91 -20.36 -0.05
N GLY A 349 27.76 -20.75 1.21
CA GLY A 349 28.81 -21.36 2.00
C GLY A 349 29.29 -22.70 1.42
N VAL A 350 28.36 -23.53 0.96
CA VAL A 350 28.70 -24.81 0.29
C VAL A 350 29.44 -24.54 -1.02
N LEU A 351 28.95 -23.63 -1.85
CA LEU A 351 29.59 -23.29 -3.14
C LEU A 351 31.00 -22.72 -2.94
N ALA A 352 31.16 -21.81 -2.00
CA ALA A 352 32.45 -21.22 -1.65
C ALA A 352 33.42 -22.24 -1.05
N GLY A 353 32.92 -23.21 -0.24
CA GLY A 353 33.67 -24.26 0.39
C GLY A 353 34.06 -25.42 -0.51
N LEU A 354 33.42 -25.60 -1.69
CA LEU A 354 33.70 -26.72 -2.59
C LEU A 354 35.18 -26.76 -3.05
N GLN A 355 35.73 -25.63 -3.46
CA GLN A 355 37.11 -25.55 -3.94
C GLN A 355 38.13 -25.87 -2.83
N PRO A 356 38.12 -25.26 -1.62
CA PRO A 356 39.01 -25.59 -0.56
C PRO A 356 38.81 -27.03 -0.05
N ALA A 357 37.59 -27.55 0.07
CA ALA A 357 37.31 -28.93 0.45
C ALA A 357 37.91 -29.95 -0.52
N THR A 358 37.83 -29.72 -1.81
CA THR A 358 38.47 -30.58 -2.83
C THR A 358 40.00 -30.48 -2.77
N ARG A 359 40.58 -29.30 -2.48
CA ARG A 359 42.00 -29.15 -2.26
C ARG A 359 42.46 -29.93 -1.03
N ALA A 360 41.74 -29.84 0.08
CA ALA A 360 42.01 -30.62 1.31
C ALA A 360 42.00 -32.12 1.03
N ALA A 361 41.03 -32.61 0.27
CA ALA A 361 40.90 -34.02 -0.12
C ALA A 361 42.07 -34.53 -0.95
N ARG A 362 42.80 -33.67 -1.66
CA ARG A 362 43.95 -34.02 -2.51
C ARG A 362 45.30 -33.90 -1.81
N VAL A 363 45.37 -33.57 -0.50
CA VAL A 363 46.61 -33.52 0.25
C VAL A 363 47.27 -34.90 0.29
N PRO A 364 48.54 -35.05 -0.18
CA PRO A 364 49.20 -36.36 -0.19
C PRO A 364 49.53 -36.84 1.22
N PRO A 365 49.48 -38.18 1.49
CA PRO A 365 49.85 -38.73 2.79
C PRO A 365 51.29 -38.43 3.22
N THR A 366 52.19 -38.25 2.25
CA THR A 366 53.61 -37.93 2.47
C THR A 366 53.87 -36.57 3.12
N THR A 367 52.90 -35.66 3.13
CA THR A 367 53.02 -34.36 3.84
C THR A 367 53.03 -34.49 5.35
N ALA A 368 52.44 -35.55 5.92
CA ALA A 368 52.53 -35.85 7.35
C ALA A 368 53.94 -36.22 7.80
N LEU A 369 54.71 -36.80 6.91
CA LEU A 369 56.11 -37.25 7.20
C LEU A 369 57.13 -36.12 7.08
N LYS A 370 56.79 -34.97 6.50
CA LYS A 370 57.68 -33.79 6.34
C LYS A 370 57.45 -32.71 7.41
N ALA A 371 56.47 -32.88 8.28
CA ALA A 371 56.08 -31.90 9.28
C ALA A 371 56.59 -32.25 10.70
N GLY A 372 57.45 -33.28 10.82
CA GLY A 372 58.17 -33.65 12.02
C GLY A 372 59.58 -33.12 12.03
#